data_cb1e2a83d329c7626d02493489a917cf
#
_entry.id   cb1e2a83d329c7626d02493489a917cf
#
_cell.length_a   1.000
_cell.length_b   1.000
_cell.length_c   1.000
_cell.angle_alpha   90.00
_cell.angle_beta   90.00
_cell.angle_gamma   90.00
#
_symmetry.space_group_name_H-M   'P 1'
#
loop_
_entity.id
_entity.type
_entity.pdbx_description
1 polymer ?
#
loop_
_entity_poly.entity_id
_entity_poly.type
_entity_poly.pdbx_seq_one_letter_code
_entity_poly.pdbx_strand_id
1 'polypeptide(L)'
;MAKIAIMGFGTVGSGVLEVCRRNAASIARRAGEPVEVKYILDVRDFSDSPDAALFVKDINVILNDPEVKVVVETIGATRFAYPYVRQCLESGRSVCTSNKEMVATYGAELLALAREHKAAFLFEASVGGGTPIITPMHQCLAANQISQIQGIVNGTTNFMLTKMKRENMGFDAALKIAQQLGYAETKDPGDDVDGRDACRKIAILSSLACGHHVYPDNIPARGIRDVTVEDVKAAEQLDCAIKLIAWYHENPEGAADAFSAGVEQMLVPESNQLAGVND
;
A
#
# COMPACT_ATOMS: atom_id res chain seq x y z
N MET A 1 7.48 21.40 -19.69
CA MET A 1 7.67 21.24 -18.24
C MET A 1 6.36 20.75 -17.64
N ALA A 2 6.34 19.54 -17.11
CA ALA A 2 5.15 18.98 -16.52
C ALA A 2 4.90 19.56 -15.13
N LYS A 3 3.69 20.07 -14.89
CA LYS A 3 3.24 20.54 -13.57
C LYS A 3 2.46 19.46 -12.88
N ILE A 4 2.77 19.21 -11.61
CA ILE A 4 2.07 18.24 -10.77
C ILE A 4 1.53 18.93 -9.51
N ALA A 5 0.52 18.33 -8.88
CA ALA A 5 0.03 18.72 -7.57
C ALA A 5 0.16 17.55 -6.57
N ILE A 6 0.32 17.89 -5.30
CA ILE A 6 0.33 16.92 -4.19
C ILE A 6 -0.92 17.18 -3.35
N MET A 7 -1.69 16.15 -3.04
CA MET A 7 -2.83 16.20 -2.12
C MET A 7 -2.47 15.50 -0.81
N GLY A 8 -2.38 16.27 0.27
CA GLY A 8 -1.89 15.84 1.58
C GLY A 8 -0.38 16.09 1.75
N PHE A 9 -0.01 16.75 2.84
CA PHE A 9 1.40 17.10 3.12
C PHE A 9 1.85 16.53 4.48
N GLY A 10 1.57 15.23 4.69
CA GLY A 10 2.13 14.44 5.77
C GLY A 10 3.54 13.94 5.44
N THR A 11 3.98 12.90 6.13
CA THR A 11 5.30 12.27 5.91
C THR A 11 5.51 11.87 4.45
N VAL A 12 4.50 11.25 3.82
CA VAL A 12 4.61 10.81 2.42
C VAL A 12 4.61 12.02 1.46
N GLY A 13 3.68 12.95 1.62
CA GLY A 13 3.57 14.11 0.71
C GLY A 13 4.78 15.04 0.76
N SER A 14 5.34 15.29 1.95
CA SER A 14 6.59 16.05 2.09
C SER A 14 7.78 15.30 1.47
N GLY A 15 7.83 13.97 1.63
CA GLY A 15 8.82 13.13 0.97
C GLY A 15 8.73 13.19 -0.55
N VAL A 16 7.51 13.22 -1.13
CA VAL A 16 7.32 13.39 -2.58
C VAL A 16 7.91 14.72 -3.06
N LEU A 17 7.64 15.83 -2.35
CA LEU A 17 8.21 17.14 -2.69
C LEU A 17 9.75 17.09 -2.65
N GLU A 18 10.31 16.51 -1.59
CA GLU A 18 11.76 16.36 -1.44
C GLU A 18 12.36 15.53 -2.58
N VAL A 19 11.78 14.39 -2.93
CA VAL A 19 12.24 13.53 -4.03
C VAL A 19 12.17 14.28 -5.36
N CYS A 20 11.10 15.01 -5.64
CA CYS A 20 10.97 15.80 -6.86
C CYS A 20 12.11 16.84 -6.98
N ARG A 21 12.53 17.45 -5.88
CA ARG A 21 13.61 18.44 -5.86
C ARG A 21 15.00 17.80 -5.94
N ARG A 22 15.27 16.84 -5.06
CA ARG A 22 16.59 16.18 -5.00
C ARG A 22 16.95 15.44 -6.28
N ASN A 23 15.96 14.79 -6.88
CA ASN A 23 16.16 13.95 -8.05
C ASN A 23 15.68 14.61 -9.37
N ALA A 24 15.48 15.93 -9.37
CA ALA A 24 14.90 16.67 -10.51
C ALA A 24 15.55 16.33 -11.85
N ALA A 25 16.89 16.29 -11.93
CA ALA A 25 17.61 15.96 -13.16
C ALA A 25 17.37 14.51 -13.62
N SER A 26 17.29 13.56 -12.70
CA SER A 26 17.02 12.16 -13.03
C SER A 26 15.57 11.95 -13.48
N ILE A 27 14.63 12.61 -12.79
CA ILE A 27 13.21 12.59 -13.12
C ILE A 27 13.00 13.20 -14.51
N ALA A 28 13.59 14.36 -14.77
CA ALA A 28 13.47 15.04 -16.06
C ALA A 28 13.98 14.17 -17.23
N ARG A 29 15.10 13.46 -17.06
CA ARG A 29 15.61 12.54 -18.10
C ARG A 29 14.64 11.39 -18.39
N ARG A 30 13.96 10.85 -17.36
CA ARG A 30 13.01 9.74 -17.52
C ARG A 30 11.66 10.20 -18.05
N ALA A 31 11.18 11.36 -17.60
CA ALA A 31 9.92 11.94 -18.05
C ALA A 31 10.02 12.60 -19.44
N GLY A 32 11.25 12.86 -19.94
CA GLY A 32 11.48 13.60 -21.18
C GLY A 32 11.38 15.12 -21.02
N GLU A 33 10.98 15.61 -19.86
CA GLU A 33 10.85 17.03 -19.54
C GLU A 33 10.96 17.28 -18.03
N PRO A 34 11.29 18.49 -17.57
CA PRO A 34 11.28 18.83 -16.14
C PRO A 34 9.91 18.66 -15.51
N VAL A 35 9.89 18.12 -14.29
CA VAL A 35 8.69 17.94 -13.47
C VAL A 35 8.77 18.89 -12.27
N GLU A 36 7.71 19.66 -12.05
CA GLU A 36 7.64 20.68 -10.98
C GLU A 36 6.36 20.54 -10.17
N VAL A 37 6.47 20.58 -8.85
CA VAL A 37 5.31 20.67 -7.95
C VAL A 37 4.79 22.11 -7.97
N LYS A 38 3.57 22.30 -8.49
CA LYS A 38 2.94 23.63 -8.60
C LYS A 38 2.02 23.91 -7.42
N TYR A 39 1.30 22.90 -6.92
CA TYR A 39 0.37 23.04 -5.81
C TYR A 39 0.50 21.91 -4.80
N ILE A 40 0.22 22.24 -3.54
CA ILE A 40 0.08 21.30 -2.44
C ILE A 40 -1.25 21.57 -1.76
N LEU A 41 -2.20 20.65 -1.88
CA LEU A 41 -3.50 20.75 -1.23
C LEU A 41 -3.41 20.15 0.17
N ASP A 42 -3.61 20.98 1.20
CA ASP A 42 -3.71 20.52 2.59
C ASP A 42 -4.58 21.47 3.40
N VAL A 43 -5.35 20.92 4.34
CA VAL A 43 -6.25 21.71 5.20
C VAL A 43 -5.52 22.42 6.34
N ARG A 44 -4.35 21.92 6.73
CA ARG A 44 -3.51 22.49 7.80
C ARG A 44 -2.87 23.80 7.36
N ASP A 45 -2.45 24.60 8.33
CA ASP A 45 -1.72 25.84 8.07
C ASP A 45 -0.21 25.56 7.88
N PHE A 46 0.33 26.12 6.81
CA PHE A 46 1.75 26.04 6.45
C PHE A 46 2.29 27.43 6.07
N SER A 47 1.71 28.51 6.63
CA SER A 47 2.13 29.90 6.37
C SER A 47 3.60 30.15 6.72
N ASP A 48 4.13 29.45 7.73
CA ASP A 48 5.53 29.58 8.17
C ASP A 48 6.50 28.67 7.37
N SER A 49 5.97 27.88 6.43
CA SER A 49 6.81 27.02 5.60
C SER A 49 7.58 27.83 4.55
N PRO A 50 8.83 27.45 4.23
CA PRO A 50 9.54 28.02 3.08
C PRO A 50 8.79 27.78 1.75
N ASP A 51 7.89 26.82 1.74
CA ASP A 51 7.07 26.46 0.59
C ASP A 51 5.64 27.01 0.65
N ALA A 52 5.36 27.97 1.54
CA ALA A 52 4.03 28.51 1.79
C ALA A 52 3.27 28.89 0.49
N ALA A 53 3.98 29.39 -0.51
CA ALA A 53 3.40 29.79 -1.80
C ALA A 53 2.82 28.62 -2.64
N LEU A 54 3.19 27.36 -2.34
CA LEU A 54 2.66 26.20 -3.04
C LEU A 54 1.34 25.71 -2.45
N PHE A 55 1.01 26.10 -1.21
CA PHE A 55 -0.15 25.54 -0.50
C PHE A 55 -1.46 26.18 -0.94
N VAL A 56 -2.43 25.32 -1.19
CA VAL A 56 -3.81 25.67 -1.52
C VAL A 56 -4.78 24.92 -0.60
N LYS A 57 -5.97 25.51 -0.37
CA LYS A 57 -7.00 24.94 0.51
C LYS A 57 -8.19 24.38 -0.29
N ASP A 58 -8.29 24.71 -1.56
CA ASP A 58 -9.40 24.34 -2.42
C ASP A 58 -8.90 23.53 -3.61
N ILE A 59 -9.48 22.35 -3.81
CA ILE A 59 -9.19 21.45 -4.93
C ILE A 59 -9.46 22.14 -6.30
N ASN A 60 -10.40 23.08 -6.35
CA ASN A 60 -10.72 23.78 -7.57
C ASN A 60 -9.54 24.62 -8.13
N VAL A 61 -8.59 25.02 -7.31
CA VAL A 61 -7.35 25.66 -7.79
C VAL A 61 -6.58 24.71 -8.68
N ILE A 62 -6.52 23.43 -8.30
CA ILE A 62 -5.85 22.36 -9.07
C ILE A 62 -6.68 22.01 -10.31
N LEU A 63 -8.00 21.82 -10.14
CA LEU A 63 -8.91 21.40 -11.20
C LEU A 63 -9.10 22.45 -12.31
N ASN A 64 -8.98 23.72 -11.99
CA ASN A 64 -9.11 24.82 -12.97
C ASN A 64 -7.80 25.17 -13.66
N ASP A 65 -6.67 24.58 -13.24
CA ASP A 65 -5.38 24.84 -13.85
C ASP A 65 -5.03 23.78 -14.92
N PRO A 66 -5.08 24.13 -16.21
CA PRO A 66 -4.83 23.19 -17.29
C PRO A 66 -3.36 22.74 -17.40
N GLU A 67 -2.42 23.39 -16.72
CA GLU A 67 -1.02 22.98 -16.68
C GLU A 67 -0.79 21.77 -15.77
N VAL A 68 -1.62 21.57 -14.74
CA VAL A 68 -1.53 20.42 -13.84
C VAL A 68 -2.05 19.19 -14.55
N LYS A 69 -1.16 18.22 -14.83
CA LYS A 69 -1.47 16.98 -15.54
C LYS A 69 -1.54 15.75 -14.64
N VAL A 70 -0.79 15.79 -13.54
CA VAL A 70 -0.68 14.66 -12.61
C VAL A 70 -0.92 15.15 -11.19
N VAL A 71 -1.66 14.36 -10.43
CA VAL A 71 -1.91 14.61 -9.01
C VAL A 71 -1.40 13.42 -8.20
N VAL A 72 -0.62 13.70 -7.16
CA VAL A 72 -0.12 12.70 -6.22
C VAL A 72 -0.97 12.76 -4.95
N GLU A 73 -1.74 11.72 -4.69
CA GLU A 73 -2.60 11.62 -3.52
C GLU A 73 -1.87 10.92 -2.37
N THR A 74 -1.78 11.59 -1.23
CA THR A 74 -1.14 11.12 0.01
C THR A 74 -1.91 11.56 1.27
N ILE A 75 -3.22 11.77 1.15
CA ILE A 75 -4.10 12.18 2.27
C ILE A 75 -4.27 11.02 3.26
N GLY A 76 -4.31 9.78 2.76
CA GLY A 76 -4.42 8.56 3.54
C GLY A 76 -5.85 8.21 4.01
N ALA A 77 -6.67 9.17 4.39
CA ALA A 77 -8.05 8.91 4.80
C ALA A 77 -8.98 8.83 3.58
N THR A 78 -9.40 7.65 3.22
CA THR A 78 -10.19 7.33 2.01
C THR A 78 -11.43 8.20 1.85
N ARG A 79 -12.17 8.47 2.93
CA ARG A 79 -13.37 9.32 2.90
C ARG A 79 -13.14 10.74 2.37
N PHE A 80 -11.91 11.27 2.53
CA PHE A 80 -11.52 12.59 2.03
C PHE A 80 -10.79 12.50 0.68
N ALA A 81 -9.97 11.46 0.50
CA ALA A 81 -9.17 11.27 -0.70
C ALA A 81 -10.02 10.88 -1.92
N TYR A 82 -10.95 9.95 -1.75
CA TYR A 82 -11.75 9.39 -2.84
C TYR A 82 -12.51 10.45 -3.66
N PRO A 83 -13.26 11.41 -3.06
CA PRO A 83 -13.97 12.43 -3.84
C PRO A 83 -13.02 13.29 -4.68
N TYR A 84 -11.84 13.61 -4.16
CA TYR A 84 -10.84 14.41 -4.87
C TYR A 84 -10.18 13.65 -6.01
N VAL A 85 -9.81 12.38 -5.76
CA VAL A 85 -9.25 11.51 -6.79
C VAL A 85 -10.24 11.32 -7.93
N ARG A 86 -11.51 11.08 -7.62
CA ARG A 86 -12.56 10.97 -8.61
C ARG A 86 -12.68 12.22 -9.49
N GLN A 87 -12.76 13.42 -8.88
CA GLN A 87 -12.80 14.70 -9.61
C GLN A 87 -11.55 14.92 -10.48
N CYS A 88 -10.37 14.55 -10.00
CA CYS A 88 -9.14 14.61 -10.79
C CYS A 88 -9.23 13.74 -12.04
N LEU A 89 -9.65 12.49 -11.90
CA LEU A 89 -9.79 11.55 -13.03
C LEU A 89 -10.88 12.01 -14.01
N GLU A 90 -12.04 12.45 -13.54
CA GLU A 90 -13.13 13.02 -14.34
C GLU A 90 -12.67 14.22 -15.17
N SER A 91 -11.74 15.02 -14.63
CA SER A 91 -11.14 16.15 -15.34
C SER A 91 -10.00 15.76 -16.30
N GLY A 92 -9.71 14.47 -16.49
CA GLY A 92 -8.65 13.96 -17.35
C GLY A 92 -7.24 14.05 -16.76
N ARG A 93 -7.10 14.32 -15.46
CA ARG A 93 -5.80 14.31 -14.76
C ARG A 93 -5.44 12.92 -14.32
N SER A 94 -4.20 12.52 -14.56
CA SER A 94 -3.67 11.29 -14.04
C SER A 94 -3.43 11.40 -12.53
N VAL A 95 -3.68 10.30 -11.81
CA VAL A 95 -3.51 10.24 -10.36
C VAL A 95 -2.55 9.11 -9.98
N CYS A 96 -1.64 9.42 -9.06
CA CYS A 96 -0.79 8.45 -8.39
C CYS A 96 -1.14 8.45 -6.89
N THR A 97 -1.41 7.28 -6.30
CA THR A 97 -1.82 7.18 -4.89
C THR A 97 -1.06 6.10 -4.13
N SER A 98 -0.88 6.31 -2.83
CA SER A 98 -0.42 5.30 -1.87
C SER A 98 -1.56 4.72 -1.01
N ASN A 99 -2.79 5.14 -1.24
CA ASN A 99 -3.94 4.81 -0.40
C ASN A 99 -4.50 3.42 -0.69
N LYS A 100 -3.99 2.42 0.03
CA LYS A 100 -4.39 1.02 -0.13
C LYS A 100 -5.88 0.77 0.11
N GLU A 101 -6.48 1.46 1.10
CA GLU A 101 -7.90 1.31 1.41
C GLU A 101 -8.77 1.78 0.23
N MET A 102 -8.44 2.94 -0.33
CA MET A 102 -9.15 3.47 -1.50
C MET A 102 -9.01 2.56 -2.71
N VAL A 103 -7.81 2.05 -2.99
CA VAL A 103 -7.57 1.13 -4.11
C VAL A 103 -8.29 -0.19 -3.92
N ALA A 104 -8.23 -0.78 -2.72
CA ALA A 104 -8.90 -2.05 -2.42
C ALA A 104 -10.43 -1.95 -2.47
N THR A 105 -11.00 -0.78 -2.14
CA THR A 105 -12.46 -0.57 -2.10
C THR A 105 -13.01 -0.06 -3.43
N TYR A 106 -12.36 0.91 -4.05
CA TYR A 106 -12.86 1.65 -5.23
C TYR A 106 -11.99 1.49 -6.48
N GLY A 107 -10.98 0.61 -6.45
CA GLY A 107 -10.00 0.49 -7.52
C GLY A 107 -10.62 0.20 -8.89
N ALA A 108 -11.61 -0.69 -8.96
CA ALA A 108 -12.29 -1.01 -10.22
C ALA A 108 -13.00 0.22 -10.82
N GLU A 109 -13.74 0.97 -9.99
CA GLU A 109 -14.42 2.19 -10.41
C GLU A 109 -13.42 3.26 -10.88
N LEU A 110 -12.37 3.51 -10.09
CA LEU A 110 -11.37 4.53 -10.40
C LEU A 110 -10.57 4.18 -11.67
N LEU A 111 -10.28 2.89 -11.90
CA LEU A 111 -9.64 2.43 -13.14
C LEU A 111 -10.56 2.56 -14.36
N ALA A 112 -11.87 2.30 -14.20
CA ALA A 112 -12.84 2.50 -15.27
C ALA A 112 -12.96 3.99 -15.62
N LEU A 113 -13.07 4.84 -14.60
CA LEU A 113 -13.14 6.29 -14.74
C LEU A 113 -11.88 6.87 -15.41
N ALA A 114 -10.70 6.41 -15.00
CA ALA A 114 -9.43 6.81 -15.61
C ALA A 114 -9.39 6.47 -17.10
N ARG A 115 -9.86 5.26 -17.48
CA ARG A 115 -9.94 4.85 -18.90
C ARG A 115 -10.91 5.69 -19.69
N GLU A 116 -12.09 5.98 -19.15
CA GLU A 116 -13.12 6.81 -19.79
C GLU A 116 -12.58 8.22 -20.10
N HIS A 117 -11.86 8.83 -19.16
CA HIS A 117 -11.31 10.18 -19.28
C HIS A 117 -9.86 10.22 -19.82
N LYS A 118 -9.33 9.11 -20.33
CA LYS A 118 -7.97 8.99 -20.91
C LYS A 118 -6.86 9.45 -19.95
N ALA A 119 -7.09 9.24 -18.65
CA ALA A 119 -6.16 9.47 -17.57
C ALA A 119 -5.52 8.15 -17.10
N ALA A 120 -4.42 8.22 -16.36
CA ALA A 120 -3.84 7.08 -15.68
C ALA A 120 -4.17 7.11 -14.19
N PHE A 121 -4.45 5.94 -13.62
CA PHE A 121 -4.57 5.74 -12.18
C PHE A 121 -3.51 4.73 -11.73
N LEU A 122 -2.49 5.21 -11.01
CA LEU A 122 -1.31 4.45 -10.60
C LEU A 122 -1.27 4.32 -9.08
N PHE A 123 -0.97 3.11 -8.58
CA PHE A 123 -1.07 2.82 -7.15
C PHE A 123 0.00 1.84 -6.63
N GLU A 124 1.21 1.87 -7.19
CA GLU A 124 2.33 1.00 -6.78
C GLU A 124 2.53 1.01 -5.25
N ALA A 125 2.58 2.20 -4.65
CA ALA A 125 2.82 2.37 -3.23
C ALA A 125 1.65 1.95 -2.31
N SER A 126 0.51 1.51 -2.88
CA SER A 126 -0.60 0.97 -2.10
C SER A 126 -0.32 -0.43 -1.55
N VAL A 127 0.63 -1.17 -2.14
CA VAL A 127 1.07 -2.49 -1.67
C VAL A 127 2.48 -2.42 -1.10
N GLY A 128 3.47 -2.05 -1.91
CA GLY A 128 4.86 -1.93 -1.48
C GLY A 128 5.35 -0.49 -1.59
N GLY A 129 5.61 0.18 -0.47
CA GLY A 129 6.08 1.58 -0.46
C GLY A 129 7.45 1.76 -1.11
N GLY A 130 8.35 0.78 -0.93
CA GLY A 130 9.70 0.79 -1.51
C GLY A 130 10.01 -0.42 -2.39
N THR A 131 9.07 -1.37 -2.48
CA THR A 131 9.24 -2.62 -3.24
C THR A 131 8.25 -2.65 -4.38
N PRO A 132 8.69 -2.51 -5.64
CA PRO A 132 7.79 -2.57 -6.80
C PRO A 132 7.26 -3.99 -6.98
N ILE A 133 5.94 -4.14 -7.09
CA ILE A 133 5.25 -5.41 -7.33
C ILE A 133 4.14 -5.27 -8.39
N ILE A 134 3.36 -4.18 -8.34
CA ILE A 134 2.23 -3.96 -9.24
C ILE A 134 2.73 -3.76 -10.68
N THR A 135 3.72 -2.88 -10.86
CA THR A 135 4.32 -2.64 -12.17
C THR A 135 4.95 -3.91 -12.77
N PRO A 136 5.76 -4.71 -12.04
CA PRO A 136 6.23 -6.01 -12.52
C PRO A 136 5.09 -6.96 -12.91
N MET A 137 4.04 -7.09 -12.11
CA MET A 137 2.90 -7.93 -12.45
C MET A 137 2.21 -7.48 -13.74
N HIS A 138 2.01 -6.18 -13.88
CA HIS A 138 1.28 -5.62 -15.02
C HIS A 138 2.10 -5.54 -16.30
N GLN A 139 3.40 -5.28 -16.21
CA GLN A 139 4.27 -5.08 -17.40
C GLN A 139 5.14 -6.29 -17.71
N CYS A 140 5.84 -6.84 -16.72
CA CYS A 140 6.78 -7.93 -16.96
C CYS A 140 6.08 -9.28 -17.08
N LEU A 141 4.99 -9.47 -16.32
CA LEU A 141 4.22 -10.73 -16.29
C LEU A 141 2.90 -10.65 -17.06
N ALA A 142 2.72 -9.63 -17.91
CA ALA A 142 1.46 -9.38 -18.62
C ALA A 142 0.96 -10.55 -19.49
N ALA A 143 1.87 -11.41 -19.94
CA ALA A 143 1.53 -12.60 -20.74
C ALA A 143 1.48 -13.90 -19.91
N ASN A 144 1.72 -13.81 -18.60
CA ASN A 144 1.74 -14.96 -17.72
C ASN A 144 0.41 -15.10 -16.96
N GLN A 145 0.04 -16.35 -16.68
CA GLN A 145 -0.98 -16.68 -15.71
C GLN A 145 -0.33 -16.78 -14.33
N ILE A 146 -0.87 -16.05 -13.38
CA ILE A 146 -0.37 -16.02 -12.00
C ILE A 146 -1.18 -17.02 -11.20
N SER A 147 -0.62 -18.18 -10.95
CA SER A 147 -1.28 -19.24 -10.22
C SER A 147 -1.20 -19.08 -8.69
N GLN A 148 -0.18 -18.35 -8.20
CA GLN A 148 0.05 -18.21 -6.77
C GLN A 148 0.74 -16.89 -6.43
N ILE A 149 0.31 -16.28 -5.32
CA ILE A 149 1.01 -15.18 -4.65
C ILE A 149 1.15 -15.59 -3.18
N GLN A 150 2.34 -15.43 -2.61
CA GLN A 150 2.57 -15.58 -1.18
C GLN A 150 3.59 -14.55 -0.72
N GLY A 151 3.34 -13.94 0.45
CA GLY A 151 4.29 -12.96 0.96
C GLY A 151 3.99 -12.44 2.36
N ILE A 152 5.03 -11.92 2.98
CA ILE A 152 4.96 -11.11 4.18
C ILE A 152 4.79 -9.67 3.73
N VAL A 153 3.59 -9.12 3.88
CA VAL A 153 3.23 -7.78 3.33
C VAL A 153 2.99 -6.73 4.43
N ASN A 154 3.21 -7.10 5.70
CA ASN A 154 3.10 -6.19 6.83
C ASN A 154 4.36 -6.27 7.71
N GLY A 155 5.11 -5.16 7.76
CA GLY A 155 6.38 -5.07 8.50
C GLY A 155 6.17 -5.12 10.02
N THR A 156 5.11 -4.49 10.53
CA THR A 156 4.81 -4.43 11.98
C THR A 156 4.63 -5.83 12.58
N THR A 157 3.77 -6.64 11.95
CA THR A 157 3.52 -8.01 12.43
C THR A 157 4.75 -8.91 12.27
N ASN A 158 5.51 -8.73 11.19
CA ASN A 158 6.76 -9.49 11.00
C ASN A 158 7.80 -9.12 12.05
N PHE A 159 7.96 -7.82 12.36
CA PHE A 159 8.81 -7.35 13.45
C PHE A 159 8.39 -7.97 14.79
N MET A 160 7.08 -7.92 15.12
CA MET A 160 6.56 -8.47 16.38
C MET A 160 6.82 -9.97 16.51
N LEU A 161 6.49 -10.77 15.49
CA LEU A 161 6.72 -12.22 15.49
C LEU A 161 8.23 -12.55 15.59
N THR A 162 9.09 -11.77 14.94
CA THR A 162 10.54 -11.89 15.05
C THR A 162 11.02 -11.62 16.48
N LYS A 163 10.49 -10.58 17.14
CA LYS A 163 10.80 -10.27 18.54
C LYS A 163 10.32 -11.36 19.49
N MET A 164 9.10 -11.84 19.32
CA MET A 164 8.54 -12.93 20.11
C MET A 164 9.43 -14.17 20.03
N LYS A 165 9.91 -14.52 18.85
CA LYS A 165 10.82 -15.66 18.63
C LYS A 165 12.20 -15.42 19.26
N ARG A 166 12.90 -14.34 18.89
CA ARG A 166 14.30 -14.08 19.29
C ARG A 166 14.47 -13.80 20.77
N GLU A 167 13.51 -13.12 21.39
CA GLU A 167 13.60 -12.64 22.77
C GLU A 167 12.67 -13.41 23.72
N ASN A 168 11.97 -14.46 23.23
CA ASN A 168 11.07 -15.30 24.01
C ASN A 168 10.05 -14.49 24.81
N MET A 169 9.43 -13.48 24.15
CA MET A 169 8.48 -12.56 24.79
C MET A 169 7.07 -12.75 24.24
N GLY A 170 6.07 -12.38 25.05
CA GLY A 170 4.66 -12.42 24.65
C GLY A 170 4.25 -11.29 23.73
N PHE A 171 3.08 -11.44 23.11
CA PHE A 171 2.49 -10.49 22.16
C PHE A 171 2.45 -9.04 22.68
N ASP A 172 1.96 -8.81 23.90
CA ASP A 172 1.81 -7.47 24.47
C ASP A 172 3.17 -6.76 24.65
N ALA A 173 4.21 -7.50 25.03
CA ALA A 173 5.56 -6.97 25.16
C ALA A 173 6.14 -6.58 23.80
N ALA A 174 5.97 -7.44 22.79
CA ALA A 174 6.40 -7.17 21.42
C ALA A 174 5.66 -5.97 20.81
N LEU A 175 4.33 -5.87 21.03
CA LEU A 175 3.51 -4.74 20.60
C LEU A 175 3.98 -3.43 21.22
N LYS A 176 4.26 -3.41 22.51
CA LYS A 176 4.76 -2.21 23.19
C LYS A 176 6.08 -1.72 22.61
N ILE A 177 6.98 -2.63 22.26
CA ILE A 177 8.26 -2.29 21.61
C ILE A 177 7.98 -1.74 20.19
N ALA A 178 7.11 -2.39 19.41
CA ALA A 178 6.74 -1.92 18.09
C ALA A 178 6.15 -0.50 18.12
N GLN A 179 5.32 -0.19 19.11
CA GLN A 179 4.75 1.14 19.32
C GLN A 179 5.83 2.17 19.70
N GLN A 180 6.75 1.83 20.59
CA GLN A 180 7.86 2.71 21.00
C GLN A 180 8.80 3.06 19.84
N LEU A 181 9.01 2.13 18.93
CA LEU A 181 9.84 2.31 17.75
C LEU A 181 9.10 2.94 16.55
N GLY A 182 7.77 3.15 16.68
CA GLY A 182 6.95 3.76 15.64
C GLY A 182 6.52 2.81 14.52
N TYR A 183 6.65 1.50 14.71
CA TYR A 183 6.13 0.50 13.76
C TYR A 183 4.61 0.35 13.87
N ALA A 184 4.06 0.37 15.09
CA ALA A 184 2.63 0.24 15.34
C ALA A 184 2.05 1.54 15.90
N GLU A 185 0.80 1.85 15.55
CA GLU A 185 0.08 2.97 16.14
C GLU A 185 -0.18 2.71 17.64
N THR A 186 0.00 3.76 18.46
CA THR A 186 -0.22 3.67 19.90
C THR A 186 -1.69 3.60 20.28
N LYS A 187 -2.56 4.17 19.46
CA LYS A 187 -3.99 4.32 19.77
C LYS A 187 -4.81 3.13 19.27
N ASP A 188 -4.55 2.65 18.07
CA ASP A 188 -5.23 1.48 17.51
C ASP A 188 -4.29 0.72 16.55
N PRO A 189 -3.59 -0.32 17.01
CA PRO A 189 -2.72 -1.15 16.19
C PRO A 189 -3.50 -2.17 15.34
N GLY A 190 -4.83 -2.16 15.39
CA GLY A 190 -5.68 -3.21 14.82
C GLY A 190 -5.50 -3.40 13.32
N ASP A 191 -5.20 -2.35 12.56
CA ASP A 191 -4.97 -2.49 11.11
C ASP A 191 -3.81 -3.45 10.81
N ASP A 192 -2.75 -3.40 11.61
CA ASP A 192 -1.61 -4.31 11.49
C ASP A 192 -1.91 -5.68 12.12
N VAL A 193 -2.16 -5.69 13.45
CA VAL A 193 -2.16 -6.92 14.22
C VAL A 193 -3.37 -7.83 13.98
N ASP A 194 -4.47 -7.29 13.44
CA ASP A 194 -5.64 -8.07 13.00
C ASP A 194 -5.54 -8.53 11.54
N GLY A 195 -4.46 -8.14 10.82
CA GLY A 195 -4.22 -8.52 9.43
C GLY A 195 -5.00 -7.71 8.39
N ARG A 196 -5.68 -6.62 8.77
CA ARG A 196 -6.49 -5.80 7.85
C ARG A 196 -5.65 -5.10 6.79
N ASP A 197 -4.47 -4.58 7.16
CA ASP A 197 -3.50 -4.01 6.21
C ASP A 197 -3.06 -5.05 5.16
N ALA A 198 -2.67 -6.23 5.62
CA ALA A 198 -2.28 -7.33 4.75
C ALA A 198 -3.43 -7.82 3.84
N CYS A 199 -4.66 -7.82 4.39
CA CYS A 199 -5.87 -8.18 3.64
C CYS A 199 -6.15 -7.21 2.48
N ARG A 200 -6.06 -5.89 2.70
CA ARG A 200 -6.21 -4.90 1.63
C ARG A 200 -5.15 -5.08 0.54
N LYS A 201 -3.91 -5.37 0.92
CA LYS A 201 -2.81 -5.58 -0.03
C LYS A 201 -3.00 -6.82 -0.87
N ILE A 202 -3.37 -7.96 -0.26
CA ILE A 202 -3.62 -9.17 -1.03
C ILE A 202 -4.86 -9.06 -1.90
N ALA A 203 -5.89 -8.31 -1.49
CA ALA A 203 -7.05 -8.02 -2.32
C ALA A 203 -6.66 -7.29 -3.62
N ILE A 204 -5.77 -6.29 -3.52
CA ILE A 204 -5.23 -5.56 -4.68
C ILE A 204 -4.44 -6.52 -5.58
N LEU A 205 -3.53 -7.32 -5.02
CA LEU A 205 -2.72 -8.26 -5.79
C LEU A 205 -3.56 -9.37 -6.43
N SER A 206 -4.56 -9.90 -5.71
CA SER A 206 -5.51 -10.88 -6.24
C SER A 206 -6.30 -10.30 -7.41
N SER A 207 -6.77 -9.04 -7.29
CA SER A 207 -7.50 -8.37 -8.37
C SER A 207 -6.65 -8.27 -9.66
N LEU A 208 -5.36 -8.03 -9.52
CA LEU A 208 -4.43 -7.99 -10.66
C LEU A 208 -4.17 -9.38 -11.23
N ALA A 209 -4.11 -10.42 -10.39
CA ALA A 209 -3.84 -11.79 -10.82
C ALA A 209 -5.04 -12.41 -11.55
N CYS A 210 -6.26 -12.25 -11.00
CA CYS A 210 -7.48 -12.86 -11.58
C CYS A 210 -8.19 -11.97 -12.61
N GLY A 211 -7.77 -10.71 -12.77
CA GLY A 211 -8.34 -9.79 -13.76
C GLY A 211 -9.70 -9.19 -13.43
N HIS A 212 -10.21 -9.40 -12.22
CA HIS A 212 -11.44 -8.78 -11.72
C HIS A 212 -11.27 -8.27 -10.27
N HIS A 213 -12.13 -7.35 -9.85
CA HIS A 213 -11.99 -6.73 -8.54
C HIS A 213 -12.33 -7.70 -7.41
N VAL A 214 -11.40 -7.84 -6.47
CA VAL A 214 -11.55 -8.64 -5.25
C VAL A 214 -11.65 -7.69 -4.07
N TYR A 215 -12.78 -7.75 -3.37
CA TYR A 215 -13.02 -6.90 -2.20
C TYR A 215 -12.36 -7.49 -0.95
N PRO A 216 -11.70 -6.68 -0.09
CA PRO A 216 -11.11 -7.17 1.15
C PRO A 216 -12.09 -7.92 2.06
N ASP A 217 -13.36 -7.49 2.09
CA ASP A 217 -14.40 -8.10 2.92
C ASP A 217 -14.72 -9.56 2.52
N ASN A 218 -14.33 -9.98 1.32
CA ASN A 218 -14.50 -11.34 0.84
C ASN A 218 -13.27 -12.23 1.13
N ILE A 219 -12.22 -11.69 1.74
CA ILE A 219 -10.99 -12.40 2.04
C ILE A 219 -10.93 -12.68 3.55
N PRO A 220 -10.88 -13.95 3.99
CA PRO A 220 -10.67 -14.27 5.39
C PRO A 220 -9.30 -13.76 5.85
N ALA A 221 -9.32 -13.05 6.98
CA ALA A 221 -8.10 -12.51 7.58
C ALA A 221 -8.06 -12.85 9.06
N ARG A 222 -6.98 -13.51 9.48
CA ARG A 222 -6.64 -13.77 10.87
C ARG A 222 -5.29 -13.15 11.19
N GLY A 223 -5.27 -12.17 12.09
CA GLY A 223 -4.05 -11.50 12.54
C GLY A 223 -3.20 -12.33 13.49
N ILE A 224 -2.40 -11.67 14.34
CA ILE A 224 -1.42 -12.33 15.22
C ILE A 224 -1.72 -12.17 16.72
N ARG A 225 -2.88 -11.63 17.12
CA ARG A 225 -3.17 -11.33 18.54
C ARG A 225 -3.17 -12.55 19.44
N ASP A 226 -3.55 -13.68 18.92
CA ASP A 226 -3.68 -14.95 19.62
C ASP A 226 -2.43 -15.83 19.60
N VAL A 227 -1.35 -15.35 18.96
CA VAL A 227 -0.06 -16.06 18.98
C VAL A 227 0.57 -15.95 20.36
N THR A 228 0.83 -17.09 20.97
CA THR A 228 1.43 -17.21 22.30
C THR A 228 2.94 -17.52 22.22
N VAL A 229 3.62 -17.37 23.35
CA VAL A 229 5.03 -17.80 23.48
C VAL A 229 5.15 -19.32 23.30
N GLU A 230 4.15 -20.06 23.76
CA GLU A 230 4.06 -21.51 23.63
C GLU A 230 3.94 -21.93 22.17
N ASP A 231 3.15 -21.22 21.37
CA ASP A 231 3.03 -21.46 19.93
C ASP A 231 4.39 -21.24 19.22
N VAL A 232 5.09 -20.16 19.57
CA VAL A 232 6.42 -19.85 19.01
C VAL A 232 7.41 -20.97 19.33
N LYS A 233 7.44 -21.46 20.58
CA LYS A 233 8.30 -22.58 20.99
C LYS A 233 7.94 -23.88 20.31
N ALA A 234 6.64 -24.15 20.14
CA ALA A 234 6.18 -25.33 19.42
C ALA A 234 6.60 -25.30 17.94
N ALA A 235 6.52 -24.12 17.31
CA ALA A 235 6.98 -23.93 15.94
C ALA A 235 8.50 -24.19 15.81
N GLU A 236 9.31 -23.68 16.76
CA GLU A 236 10.76 -23.91 16.78
C GLU A 236 11.10 -25.41 16.91
N GLN A 237 10.35 -26.17 17.71
CA GLN A 237 10.53 -27.61 17.82
C GLN A 237 10.24 -28.38 16.52
N LEU A 238 9.48 -27.74 15.62
CA LEU A 238 9.15 -28.27 14.30
C LEU A 238 10.06 -27.72 13.18
N ASP A 239 11.18 -27.06 13.55
CA ASP A 239 12.04 -26.32 12.62
C ASP A 239 11.27 -25.32 11.73
N CYS A 240 10.31 -24.62 12.33
CA CYS A 240 9.46 -23.63 11.67
C CYS A 240 9.51 -22.25 12.37
N ALA A 241 9.18 -21.22 11.62
CA ALA A 241 8.83 -19.89 12.14
C ALA A 241 7.34 -19.62 11.93
N ILE A 242 6.69 -18.95 12.88
CA ILE A 242 5.35 -18.39 12.67
C ILE A 242 5.49 -17.09 11.88
N LYS A 243 4.80 -16.98 10.74
CA LYS A 243 4.72 -15.78 9.92
C LYS A 243 3.26 -15.44 9.59
N LEU A 244 2.94 -14.15 9.48
CA LEU A 244 1.67 -13.71 8.92
C LEU A 244 1.81 -13.65 7.42
N ILE A 245 1.17 -14.57 6.72
CA ILE A 245 1.27 -14.72 5.26
C ILE A 245 -0.03 -14.22 4.62
N ALA A 246 0.12 -13.31 3.67
CA ALA A 246 -0.91 -12.98 2.71
C ALA A 246 -0.73 -13.86 1.49
N TRP A 247 -1.81 -14.51 1.03
CA TRP A 247 -1.72 -15.49 -0.05
C TRP A 247 -2.91 -15.43 -1.00
N TYR A 248 -2.66 -15.83 -2.25
CA TYR A 248 -3.62 -16.06 -3.32
C TYR A 248 -3.26 -17.36 -4.03
N HIS A 249 -4.26 -18.14 -4.36
CA HIS A 249 -4.14 -19.34 -5.18
C HIS A 249 -5.24 -19.38 -6.24
N GLU A 250 -4.86 -19.61 -7.47
CA GLU A 250 -5.78 -19.98 -8.53
C GLU A 250 -6.29 -21.40 -8.27
N ASN A 251 -7.60 -21.59 -8.27
CA ASN A 251 -8.18 -22.90 -8.02
C ASN A 251 -8.18 -23.74 -9.30
N PRO A 252 -8.18 -25.09 -9.19
CA PRO A 252 -8.27 -25.96 -10.35
C PRO A 252 -9.51 -25.68 -11.21
N GLU A 253 -9.39 -25.89 -12.50
CA GLU A 253 -10.52 -25.78 -13.43
C GLU A 253 -11.68 -26.67 -12.97
N GLY A 254 -12.89 -26.10 -12.94
CA GLY A 254 -14.11 -26.78 -12.45
C GLY A 254 -14.35 -26.65 -10.94
N ALA A 255 -13.51 -25.97 -10.18
CA ALA A 255 -13.81 -25.60 -8.81
C ALA A 255 -14.99 -24.62 -8.73
N ALA A 256 -15.66 -24.56 -7.58
CA ALA A 256 -16.80 -23.62 -7.37
C ALA A 256 -16.37 -22.16 -7.50
N ASP A 257 -15.16 -21.85 -7.02
CA ASP A 257 -14.54 -20.52 -7.10
C ASP A 257 -13.28 -20.59 -7.97
N ALA A 258 -13.03 -19.54 -8.76
CA ALA A 258 -11.87 -19.48 -9.65
C ALA A 258 -10.54 -19.35 -8.87
N PHE A 259 -10.58 -18.80 -7.65
CA PHE A 259 -9.41 -18.62 -6.80
C PHE A 259 -9.79 -18.68 -5.32
N SER A 260 -8.76 -18.76 -4.48
CA SER A 260 -8.83 -18.58 -3.02
C SER A 260 -7.77 -17.58 -2.59
N ALA A 261 -8.05 -16.79 -1.56
CA ALA A 261 -7.10 -15.85 -0.99
C ALA A 261 -7.32 -15.71 0.51
N GLY A 262 -6.28 -15.35 1.24
CA GLY A 262 -6.36 -15.21 2.70
C GLY A 262 -5.19 -14.49 3.31
N VAL A 263 -5.35 -14.16 4.60
CA VAL A 263 -4.28 -13.68 5.48
C VAL A 263 -4.35 -14.50 6.75
N GLU A 264 -3.27 -15.23 7.06
CA GLU A 264 -3.26 -16.11 8.23
C GLU A 264 -1.86 -16.36 8.77
N GLN A 265 -1.82 -16.83 9.98
CA GLN A 265 -0.61 -17.33 10.62
C GLN A 265 -0.24 -18.68 9.99
N MET A 266 0.98 -18.77 9.49
CA MET A 266 1.49 -20.02 8.92
C MET A 266 2.77 -20.47 9.62
N LEU A 267 2.92 -21.79 9.78
CA LEU A 267 4.19 -22.42 10.11
C LEU A 267 5.03 -22.47 8.83
N VAL A 268 6.08 -21.67 8.79
CA VAL A 268 6.99 -21.59 7.65
C VAL A 268 8.27 -22.35 8.00
N PRO A 269 8.62 -23.44 7.28
CA PRO A 269 9.85 -24.18 7.53
C PRO A 269 11.08 -23.28 7.45
N GLU A 270 12.07 -23.49 8.32
CA GLU A 270 13.32 -22.70 8.34
C GLU A 270 14.11 -22.80 7.02
N SER A 271 13.89 -23.85 6.24
CA SER A 271 14.44 -23.99 4.89
C SER A 271 13.78 -23.09 3.83
N ASN A 272 12.62 -22.49 4.13
CA ASN A 272 11.93 -21.57 3.24
C ASN A 272 12.47 -20.15 3.41
N GLN A 273 12.68 -19.43 2.30
CA GLN A 273 13.19 -18.06 2.32
C GLN A 273 12.35 -17.10 3.17
N LEU A 274 11.02 -17.29 3.24
CA LEU A 274 10.13 -16.45 4.04
C LEU A 274 10.38 -16.57 5.55
N ALA A 275 10.87 -17.71 6.04
CA ALA A 275 11.21 -17.87 7.45
C ALA A 275 12.34 -16.95 7.88
N GLY A 276 13.32 -16.73 6.98
CA GLY A 276 14.47 -15.88 7.20
C GLY A 276 14.20 -14.36 7.06
N VAL A 277 13.01 -13.96 6.63
CA VAL A 277 12.63 -12.54 6.55
C VAL A 277 12.38 -12.02 7.97
N ASN A 278 13.31 -11.25 8.48
CA ASN A 278 13.28 -10.68 9.82
C ASN A 278 13.53 -9.17 9.68
N ASP A 279 12.61 -8.35 10.13
CA ASP A 279 12.64 -6.86 10.13
C ASP A 279 12.57 -6.19 8.75
#